data_409b58d74d63b4724a3de6c8759a36c1
#
_entry.id   409b58d74d63b4724a3de6c8759a36c1
#
_cell.length_a   1.000
_cell.length_b   1.000
_cell.length_c   1.000
_cell.angle_alpha   90.00
_cell.angle_beta   90.00
_cell.angle_gamma   90.00
#
_symmetry.space_group_name_H-M   'P 1'
#
loop_
_entity.id
_entity.type
_entity.pdbx_description
1 polymer ?
#
loop_
_entity_poly.entity_id
_entity_poly.type
_entity_poly.pdbx_seq_one_letter_code
_entity_poly.pdbx_strand_id
1 'polypeptide(L)'
;IAEGYGVILNAVGLQNPGVDVFLREDLDFLKSKKIAIIANVAGRTIDDYAGICARLDGKVDMIELNISCPNVKCGGMAFGIKPESVAEVTRAAKSALKKTPLIVKLSPNVESIAANALAAQKGGADCVSLINTLTGMGIDIERRRPLIANNTGGVSGAGIKPIAVRMVWEVCRAVDIPVIGMGGITCAEDAIEFIMAGA
;
A
#
# COMPACT_ATOMS: atom_id res chain seq x y z
N ILE A 1 8.76 -4.04 -16.30
CA ILE A 1 9.72 -4.04 -15.20
C ILE A 1 11.08 -3.69 -15.77
N ALA A 2 11.85 -2.84 -15.09
CA ALA A 2 13.25 -2.56 -15.37
C ALA A 2 14.04 -2.55 -14.07
N GLU A 3 15.26 -3.07 -14.12
CA GLU A 3 16.18 -3.09 -12.99
C GLU A 3 17.16 -1.93 -13.08
N GLY A 4 17.48 -1.31 -11.97
CA GLY A 4 18.51 -0.29 -11.78
C GLY A 4 19.41 -0.63 -10.61
N TYR A 5 20.41 0.20 -10.36
CA TYR A 5 21.32 -0.01 -9.26
C TYR A 5 20.60 0.15 -7.91
N GLY A 6 20.40 -0.99 -7.22
CA GLY A 6 19.68 -1.05 -5.94
C GLY A 6 18.20 -0.72 -5.98
N VAL A 7 17.59 -0.64 -7.17
CA VAL A 7 16.17 -0.34 -7.35
C VAL A 7 15.54 -1.17 -8.48
N ILE A 8 14.22 -1.34 -8.39
CA ILE A 8 13.38 -1.92 -9.44
C ILE A 8 12.33 -0.89 -9.82
N LEU A 9 12.18 -0.63 -11.12
CA LEU A 9 11.12 0.19 -11.70
C LEU A 9 10.06 -0.72 -12.30
N ASN A 10 8.80 -0.60 -11.88
CA ASN A 10 7.71 -1.43 -12.39
C ASN A 10 6.42 -0.63 -12.61
N ALA A 11 5.60 -1.12 -13.53
CA ALA A 11 4.24 -0.66 -13.78
C ALA A 11 3.34 -1.87 -14.12
N VAL A 12 3.32 -2.89 -13.24
CA VAL A 12 2.58 -4.15 -13.43
C VAL A 12 1.06 -3.92 -13.40
N GLY A 13 0.58 -2.97 -12.58
CA GLY A 13 -0.83 -2.56 -12.60
C GLY A 13 -1.75 -3.47 -11.80
N LEU A 14 -1.29 -4.01 -10.67
CA LEU A 14 -2.10 -4.82 -9.74
C LEU A 14 -2.75 -6.05 -10.39
N GLN A 15 -2.05 -6.72 -11.29
CA GLN A 15 -2.53 -7.93 -11.93
C GLN A 15 -2.87 -9.00 -10.87
N ASN A 16 -4.13 -9.41 -10.83
CA ASN A 16 -4.63 -10.43 -9.90
C ASN A 16 -5.93 -11.05 -10.44
N PRO A 17 -6.34 -12.23 -9.92
CA PRO A 17 -7.51 -12.94 -10.41
C PRO A 17 -8.86 -12.36 -9.91
N GLY A 18 -8.83 -11.42 -8.97
CA GLY A 18 -10.02 -10.85 -8.34
C GLY A 18 -10.48 -11.60 -7.08
N VAL A 19 -11.34 -10.93 -6.31
CA VAL A 19 -11.79 -11.42 -4.99
C VAL A 19 -12.59 -12.72 -5.07
N ASP A 20 -13.30 -12.97 -6.17
CA ASP A 20 -14.08 -14.22 -6.36
C ASP A 20 -13.18 -15.44 -6.44
N VAL A 21 -12.13 -15.35 -7.25
CA VAL A 21 -11.15 -16.43 -7.40
C VAL A 21 -10.37 -16.60 -6.11
N PHE A 22 -9.91 -15.52 -5.49
CA PHE A 22 -9.21 -15.57 -4.20
C PHE A 22 -10.02 -16.31 -3.13
N LEU A 23 -11.31 -15.99 -3.00
CA LEU A 23 -12.21 -16.63 -2.01
C LEU A 23 -12.47 -18.09 -2.30
N ARG A 24 -12.51 -18.49 -3.58
CA ARG A 24 -12.84 -19.85 -4.00
C ARG A 24 -11.61 -20.78 -4.03
N GLU A 25 -10.46 -20.25 -4.41
CA GLU A 25 -9.29 -21.08 -4.76
C GLU A 25 -8.10 -20.85 -3.80
N ASP A 26 -7.74 -19.58 -3.51
CA ASP A 26 -6.52 -19.29 -2.78
C ASP A 26 -6.71 -19.35 -1.25
N LEU A 27 -7.86 -18.92 -0.75
CA LEU A 27 -8.08 -18.71 0.68
C LEU A 27 -7.95 -20.00 1.49
N ASP A 28 -8.55 -21.10 1.03
CA ASP A 28 -8.50 -22.38 1.75
C ASP A 28 -7.08 -22.97 1.75
N PHE A 29 -6.36 -22.78 0.65
CA PHE A 29 -4.94 -23.15 0.58
C PHE A 29 -4.11 -22.36 1.61
N LEU A 30 -4.28 -21.04 1.67
CA LEU A 30 -3.55 -20.20 2.63
C LEU A 30 -3.89 -20.57 4.08
N LYS A 31 -5.17 -20.80 4.41
CA LYS A 31 -5.59 -21.25 5.73
C LYS A 31 -4.99 -22.60 6.12
N SER A 32 -4.80 -23.51 5.17
CA SER A 32 -4.17 -24.80 5.42
C SER A 32 -2.73 -24.68 5.91
N LYS A 33 -2.05 -23.56 5.61
CA LYS A 33 -0.67 -23.28 6.04
C LYS A 33 -0.56 -22.79 7.49
N LYS A 34 -1.70 -22.47 8.14
CA LYS A 34 -1.76 -21.95 9.52
C LYS A 34 -0.89 -20.70 9.73
N ILE A 35 -0.87 -19.82 8.76
CA ILE A 35 -0.19 -18.51 8.79
C ILE A 35 -1.23 -17.39 8.84
N ALA A 36 -0.83 -16.23 9.37
CA ALA A 36 -1.67 -15.03 9.32
C ALA A 36 -1.82 -14.56 7.87
N ILE A 37 -3.05 -14.18 7.50
CA ILE A 37 -3.40 -13.77 6.13
C ILE A 37 -3.78 -12.29 6.18
N ILE A 38 -3.01 -11.45 5.49
CA ILE A 38 -3.32 -10.05 5.24
C ILE A 38 -3.74 -9.91 3.78
N ALA A 39 -5.01 -9.62 3.53
CA ALA A 39 -5.51 -9.42 2.17
C ALA A 39 -5.29 -7.96 1.72
N ASN A 40 -4.42 -7.74 0.72
CA ASN A 40 -4.20 -6.42 0.12
C ASN A 40 -5.31 -6.14 -0.90
N VAL A 41 -6.13 -5.13 -0.63
CA VAL A 41 -7.33 -4.78 -1.40
C VAL A 41 -7.10 -3.52 -2.20
N ALA A 42 -7.42 -3.57 -3.49
CA ALA A 42 -7.46 -2.42 -4.38
C ALA A 42 -8.85 -2.31 -5.04
N GLY A 43 -9.31 -1.08 -5.21
CA GLY A 43 -10.58 -0.75 -5.86
C GLY A 43 -10.42 0.43 -6.82
N ARG A 44 -11.41 0.68 -7.65
CA ARG A 44 -11.50 1.83 -8.56
C ARG A 44 -12.40 2.93 -7.99
N THR A 45 -13.34 2.55 -7.15
CA THR A 45 -14.30 3.42 -6.48
C THR A 45 -14.30 3.13 -4.99
N ILE A 46 -14.85 4.03 -4.19
CA ILE A 46 -15.05 3.83 -2.74
C ILE A 46 -15.92 2.60 -2.48
N ASP A 47 -16.96 2.40 -3.32
CA ASP A 47 -17.87 1.27 -3.21
C ASP A 47 -17.16 -0.07 -3.51
N ASP A 48 -16.19 -0.09 -4.42
CA ASP A 48 -15.36 -1.28 -4.66
C ASP A 48 -14.60 -1.67 -3.39
N TYR A 49 -13.94 -0.69 -2.74
CA TYR A 49 -13.21 -0.96 -1.48
C TYR A 49 -14.15 -1.48 -0.40
N ALA A 50 -15.27 -0.81 -0.16
CA ALA A 50 -16.25 -1.23 0.83
C ALA A 50 -16.84 -2.61 0.52
N GLY A 51 -17.20 -2.86 -0.74
CA GLY A 51 -17.77 -4.13 -1.20
C GLY A 51 -16.79 -5.31 -1.05
N ILE A 52 -15.51 -5.12 -1.41
CA ILE A 52 -14.49 -6.16 -1.24
C ILE A 52 -14.21 -6.40 0.25
N CYS A 53 -14.12 -5.34 1.07
CA CYS A 53 -13.94 -5.45 2.51
C CYS A 53 -15.07 -6.25 3.16
N ALA A 54 -16.34 -5.96 2.83
CA ALA A 54 -17.50 -6.71 3.35
C ALA A 54 -17.44 -8.21 3.01
N ARG A 55 -16.92 -8.57 1.84
CA ARG A 55 -16.77 -9.97 1.40
C ARG A 55 -15.66 -10.71 2.11
N LEU A 56 -14.60 -10.01 2.54
CA LEU A 56 -13.44 -10.55 3.24
C LEU A 56 -13.61 -10.55 4.77
N ASP A 57 -14.58 -9.81 5.31
CA ASP A 57 -14.77 -9.65 6.75
C ASP A 57 -14.95 -11.00 7.46
N GLY A 58 -14.15 -11.24 8.48
CA GLY A 58 -14.09 -12.49 9.25
C GLY A 58 -13.51 -13.70 8.50
N LYS A 59 -12.98 -13.53 7.29
CA LYS A 59 -12.39 -14.62 6.50
C LYS A 59 -10.88 -14.61 6.46
N VAL A 60 -10.28 -13.43 6.66
CA VAL A 60 -8.84 -13.18 6.75
C VAL A 60 -8.50 -12.52 8.09
N ASP A 61 -7.24 -12.54 8.49
CA ASP A 61 -6.82 -11.99 9.77
C ASP A 61 -6.79 -10.45 9.77
N MET A 62 -6.37 -9.85 8.65
CA MET A 62 -6.38 -8.39 8.46
C MET A 62 -6.65 -8.04 6.99
N ILE A 63 -7.11 -6.82 6.75
CA ILE A 63 -7.27 -6.26 5.41
C ILE A 63 -6.37 -5.03 5.29
N GLU A 64 -5.58 -4.98 4.21
CA GLU A 64 -4.74 -3.82 3.87
C GLU A 64 -5.32 -3.11 2.64
N LEU A 65 -5.78 -1.86 2.81
CA LEU A 65 -6.23 -1.03 1.69
C LEU A 65 -5.04 -0.46 0.93
N ASN A 66 -4.90 -0.82 -0.33
CA ASN A 66 -3.96 -0.21 -1.23
C ASN A 66 -4.61 0.98 -1.95
N ILE A 67 -4.54 2.16 -1.34
CA ILE A 67 -5.12 3.40 -1.86
C ILE A 67 -4.18 4.19 -2.76
N SER A 68 -2.99 3.66 -3.03
CA SER A 68 -1.92 4.36 -3.77
C SER A 68 -1.95 4.12 -5.28
N CYS A 69 -2.95 3.39 -5.81
CA CYS A 69 -2.95 2.99 -7.21
C CYS A 69 -3.19 4.20 -8.13
N PRO A 70 -2.19 4.62 -8.94
CA PRO A 70 -2.33 5.75 -9.85
C PRO A 70 -3.13 5.40 -11.13
N ASN A 71 -3.56 4.16 -11.29
CA ASN A 71 -4.18 3.66 -12.50
C ASN A 71 -5.67 4.00 -12.58
N VAL A 72 -5.97 5.28 -12.73
CA VAL A 72 -7.34 5.68 -13.02
C VAL A 72 -7.41 6.34 -14.39
N LYS A 73 -7.44 5.53 -15.42
CA LYS A 73 -7.79 5.96 -16.78
C LYS A 73 -9.25 6.45 -16.92
N CYS A 74 -10.02 6.43 -15.85
CA CYS A 74 -11.44 6.79 -15.82
C CYS A 74 -11.76 7.82 -14.74
N GLY A 75 -11.03 8.95 -14.70
CA GLY A 75 -11.43 10.10 -13.86
C GLY A 75 -11.38 9.92 -12.34
N GLY A 76 -10.82 8.81 -11.85
CA GLY A 76 -10.74 8.51 -10.43
C GLY A 76 -9.56 9.23 -9.78
N MET A 77 -9.82 9.92 -8.70
CA MET A 77 -8.79 10.48 -7.82
C MET A 77 -7.96 9.33 -7.26
N ALA A 78 -6.64 9.50 -7.23
CA ALA A 78 -5.79 8.62 -6.43
C ALA A 78 -6.16 8.88 -4.96
N PHE A 79 -6.92 7.98 -4.36
CA PHE A 79 -7.46 8.15 -2.99
C PHE A 79 -6.39 8.39 -1.93
N GLY A 80 -5.14 7.98 -2.18
CA GLY A 80 -4.01 8.13 -1.28
C GLY A 80 -3.27 9.47 -1.35
N ILE A 81 -3.70 10.45 -2.18
CA ILE A 81 -2.98 11.71 -2.35
C ILE A 81 -3.41 12.75 -1.30
N LYS A 82 -4.71 12.98 -1.17
CA LYS A 82 -5.26 14.02 -0.29
C LYS A 82 -5.77 13.42 1.01
N PRO A 83 -5.51 14.06 2.17
CA PRO A 83 -6.01 13.57 3.47
C PRO A 83 -7.52 13.34 3.50
N GLU A 84 -8.30 14.21 2.85
CA GLU A 84 -9.76 14.10 2.82
C GLU A 84 -10.21 12.80 2.13
N SER A 85 -9.60 12.48 0.98
CA SER A 85 -9.89 11.26 0.22
C SER A 85 -9.43 10.00 0.97
N VAL A 86 -8.28 10.08 1.67
CA VAL A 86 -7.81 8.99 2.55
C VAL A 86 -8.83 8.72 3.66
N ALA A 87 -9.31 9.76 4.35
CA ALA A 87 -10.30 9.61 5.41
C ALA A 87 -11.64 9.05 4.89
N GLU A 88 -12.06 9.48 3.71
CA GLU A 88 -13.33 9.05 3.10
C GLU A 88 -13.30 7.56 2.74
N VAL A 89 -12.31 7.11 1.97
CA VAL A 89 -12.19 5.70 1.57
C VAL A 89 -11.96 4.79 2.77
N THR A 90 -11.18 5.24 3.76
CA THR A 90 -10.94 4.48 4.99
C THR A 90 -12.25 4.30 5.78
N ARG A 91 -13.04 5.36 5.94
CA ARG A 91 -14.33 5.31 6.66
C ARG A 91 -15.31 4.38 5.96
N ALA A 92 -15.41 4.45 4.64
CA ALA A 92 -16.30 3.56 3.88
C ALA A 92 -15.91 2.08 4.04
N ALA A 93 -14.62 1.77 3.90
CA ALA A 93 -14.11 0.41 4.10
C ALA A 93 -14.30 -0.06 5.54
N LYS A 94 -13.98 0.78 6.55
CA LYS A 94 -14.15 0.44 7.97
C LYS A 94 -15.61 0.18 8.33
N SER A 95 -16.53 0.96 7.77
CA SER A 95 -17.99 0.78 8.00
C SER A 95 -18.51 -0.54 7.46
N ALA A 96 -17.85 -1.13 6.47
CA ALA A 96 -18.19 -2.43 5.90
C ALA A 96 -17.63 -3.62 6.71
N LEU A 97 -16.73 -3.37 7.67
CA LEU A 97 -16.08 -4.39 8.50
C LEU A 97 -16.70 -4.45 9.90
N LYS A 98 -16.89 -5.68 10.39
CA LYS A 98 -17.41 -5.97 11.73
C LYS A 98 -16.40 -6.66 12.63
N LYS A 99 -15.47 -7.43 12.03
CA LYS A 99 -14.55 -8.31 12.75
C LYS A 99 -13.10 -8.09 12.39
N THR A 100 -12.83 -7.85 11.10
CA THR A 100 -11.45 -7.83 10.57
C THR A 100 -10.82 -6.46 10.73
N PRO A 101 -9.62 -6.36 11.35
CA PRO A 101 -8.88 -5.11 11.45
C PRO A 101 -8.48 -4.55 10.08
N LEU A 102 -8.44 -3.22 9.99
CA LEU A 102 -8.15 -2.47 8.78
C LEU A 102 -6.80 -1.78 8.84
N ILE A 103 -5.91 -2.14 7.91
CA ILE A 103 -4.65 -1.45 7.64
C ILE A 103 -4.86 -0.51 6.44
N VAL A 104 -4.29 0.68 6.46
CA VAL A 104 -4.25 1.58 5.29
C VAL A 104 -2.82 1.75 4.82
N LYS A 105 -2.55 1.33 3.57
CA LYS A 105 -1.21 1.45 2.96
C LYS A 105 -1.03 2.79 2.29
N LEU A 106 -0.11 3.60 2.84
CA LEU A 106 0.11 4.98 2.45
C LEU A 106 1.09 5.12 1.28
N SER A 107 0.80 6.11 0.42
CA SER A 107 1.68 6.52 -0.68
C SER A 107 2.79 7.45 -0.19
N PRO A 108 4.04 7.28 -0.66
CA PRO A 108 5.10 8.25 -0.41
C PRO A 108 5.02 9.49 -1.30
N ASN A 109 4.20 9.45 -2.37
CA ASN A 109 4.12 10.50 -3.38
C ASN A 109 3.11 11.59 -2.98
N VAL A 110 3.29 12.15 -1.81
CA VAL A 110 2.38 13.12 -1.17
C VAL A 110 3.19 14.24 -0.53
N GLU A 111 2.55 15.37 -0.28
CA GLU A 111 3.17 16.50 0.40
C GLU A 111 3.50 16.18 1.86
N SER A 112 2.57 15.53 2.58
CA SER A 112 2.74 15.12 3.97
C SER A 112 2.17 13.74 4.21
N ILE A 113 3.02 12.75 4.40
CA ILE A 113 2.59 11.39 4.72
C ILE A 113 1.99 11.30 6.13
N ALA A 114 2.47 12.13 7.06
CA ALA A 114 1.92 12.23 8.41
C ALA A 114 0.47 12.74 8.41
N ALA A 115 0.14 13.73 7.56
CA ALA A 115 -1.23 14.22 7.41
C ALA A 115 -2.16 13.11 6.87
N ASN A 116 -1.69 12.32 5.91
CA ASN A 116 -2.45 11.20 5.37
C ASN A 116 -2.62 10.06 6.39
N ALA A 117 -1.60 9.80 7.22
CA ALA A 117 -1.70 8.84 8.31
C ALA A 117 -2.74 9.25 9.37
N LEU A 118 -2.74 10.52 9.77
CA LEU A 118 -3.76 11.08 10.65
C LEU A 118 -5.17 11.00 10.05
N ALA A 119 -5.29 11.21 8.74
CA ALA A 119 -6.56 11.08 8.04
C ALA A 119 -7.06 9.63 8.01
N ALA A 120 -6.17 8.66 7.80
CA ALA A 120 -6.49 7.24 7.90
C ALA A 120 -6.96 6.87 9.32
N GLN A 121 -6.25 7.31 10.36
CA GLN A 121 -6.64 7.10 11.76
C GLN A 121 -8.03 7.70 12.04
N LYS A 122 -8.28 8.95 11.62
CA LYS A 122 -9.59 9.60 11.74
C LYS A 122 -10.70 8.90 10.95
N GLY A 123 -10.34 8.25 9.85
CA GLY A 123 -11.23 7.40 9.06
C GLY A 123 -11.57 6.06 9.72
N GLY A 124 -10.87 5.69 10.79
CA GLY A 124 -11.09 4.47 11.57
C GLY A 124 -10.14 3.33 11.21
N ALA A 125 -8.99 3.60 10.60
CA ALA A 125 -7.94 2.60 10.43
C ALA A 125 -7.46 2.08 11.80
N ASP A 126 -7.25 0.78 11.91
CA ASP A 126 -6.67 0.14 13.10
C ASP A 126 -5.14 0.16 13.07
N CYS A 127 -4.56 0.31 11.87
CA CYS A 127 -3.12 0.33 11.63
C CYS A 127 -2.85 1.07 10.31
N VAL A 128 -1.66 1.61 10.14
CA VAL A 128 -1.17 2.09 8.83
C VAL A 128 0.09 1.33 8.42
N SER A 129 0.26 1.14 7.11
CA SER A 129 1.49 0.60 6.54
C SER A 129 2.10 1.59 5.55
N LEU A 130 3.41 1.70 5.53
CA LEU A 130 4.14 2.58 4.61
C LEU A 130 5.58 2.11 4.42
N ILE A 131 6.13 2.30 3.25
CA ILE A 131 5.63 3.10 2.13
C ILE A 131 5.25 2.19 0.94
N ASN A 132 4.32 2.66 0.09
CA ASN A 132 4.19 2.14 -1.26
C ASN A 132 5.36 2.65 -2.12
N THR A 133 5.37 2.38 -3.43
CA THR A 133 6.47 2.74 -4.33
C THR A 133 6.55 4.25 -4.59
N LEU A 134 7.78 4.76 -4.72
CA LEU A 134 8.05 6.10 -5.22
C LEU A 134 7.81 6.15 -6.74
N THR A 135 7.36 7.29 -7.25
CA THR A 135 7.25 7.46 -8.70
C THR A 135 8.62 7.77 -9.30
N GLY A 136 8.99 7.02 -10.33
CA GLY A 136 10.26 7.19 -11.02
C GLY A 136 10.18 6.89 -12.51
N MET A 137 11.29 7.19 -13.21
CA MET A 137 11.45 6.97 -14.64
C MET A 137 12.88 6.56 -14.94
N GLY A 138 13.08 5.70 -15.93
CA GLY A 138 14.38 5.43 -16.53
C GLY A 138 14.31 5.59 -18.05
N ILE A 139 15.42 6.02 -18.66
CA ILE A 139 15.55 6.20 -20.10
C ILE A 139 16.66 5.29 -20.64
N ASP A 140 16.32 4.51 -21.67
CA ASP A 140 17.28 3.80 -22.51
C ASP A 140 17.91 4.81 -23.46
N ILE A 141 19.16 5.16 -23.22
CA ILE A 141 19.87 6.20 -24.01
C ILE A 141 20.19 5.74 -25.42
N GLU A 142 20.39 4.44 -25.63
CA GLU A 142 20.68 3.90 -26.97
C GLU A 142 19.42 3.88 -27.84
N ARG A 143 18.30 3.42 -27.25
CA ARG A 143 17.00 3.37 -27.95
C ARG A 143 16.23 4.67 -27.88
N ARG A 144 16.68 5.66 -27.11
CA ARG A 144 16.09 6.99 -26.91
C ARG A 144 14.60 6.92 -26.51
N ARG A 145 14.28 6.04 -25.58
CA ARG A 145 12.91 5.82 -25.10
C ARG A 145 12.88 5.44 -23.62
N PRO A 146 11.72 5.57 -22.94
CA PRO A 146 11.57 5.06 -21.59
C PRO A 146 11.86 3.56 -21.47
N LEU A 147 12.43 3.14 -20.34
CA LEU A 147 12.73 1.73 -20.04
C LEU A 147 11.47 0.87 -19.92
N ILE A 148 10.34 1.48 -19.51
CA ILE A 148 9.05 0.79 -19.39
C ILE A 148 7.99 1.48 -20.24
N ALA A 149 7.02 0.71 -20.78
CA ALA A 149 6.01 1.20 -21.71
C ALA A 149 5.13 2.33 -21.15
N ASN A 150 4.92 2.38 -19.85
CA ASN A 150 4.11 3.41 -19.17
C ASN A 150 4.89 4.72 -18.93
N ASN A 151 6.11 4.87 -19.42
CA ASN A 151 7.05 5.96 -19.20
C ASN A 151 7.51 6.05 -17.73
N THR A 152 6.59 6.19 -16.79
CA THR A 152 6.85 6.22 -15.34
C THR A 152 6.30 4.97 -14.65
N GLY A 153 6.85 4.62 -13.50
CA GLY A 153 6.41 3.49 -12.69
C GLY A 153 6.79 3.64 -11.23
N GLY A 154 6.46 2.62 -10.45
CA GLY A 154 6.82 2.54 -9.05
C GLY A 154 8.27 2.07 -8.88
N VAL A 155 9.04 2.81 -8.08
CA VAL A 155 10.40 2.47 -7.68
C VAL A 155 10.38 1.79 -6.31
N SER A 156 11.00 0.62 -6.21
CA SER A 156 11.20 -0.16 -4.99
C SER A 156 12.64 -0.68 -4.94
N GLY A 157 13.02 -1.35 -3.85
CA GLY A 157 14.36 -1.92 -3.67
C GLY A 157 15.17 -1.22 -2.57
N ALA A 158 16.40 -1.65 -2.34
CA ALA A 158 17.26 -1.17 -1.25
C ALA A 158 17.46 0.37 -1.26
N GLY A 159 17.52 0.96 -2.45
CA GLY A 159 17.76 2.40 -2.63
C GLY A 159 16.68 3.32 -2.04
N ILE A 160 15.46 2.82 -1.78
CA ILE A 160 14.40 3.65 -1.18
C ILE A 160 14.40 3.63 0.36
N LYS A 161 15.20 2.76 1.01
CA LYS A 161 15.17 2.59 2.47
C LYS A 161 15.29 3.90 3.26
N PRO A 162 16.24 4.81 2.99
CA PRO A 162 16.37 6.04 3.77
C PRO A 162 15.12 6.92 3.74
N ILE A 163 14.40 6.91 2.61
CA ILE A 163 13.15 7.64 2.44
C ILE A 163 12.04 6.97 3.26
N ALA A 164 11.97 5.64 3.20
CA ALA A 164 10.99 4.86 3.93
C ALA A 164 11.15 5.01 5.45
N VAL A 165 12.38 4.90 5.97
CA VAL A 165 12.70 5.07 7.41
C VAL A 165 12.29 6.47 7.89
N ARG A 166 12.64 7.55 7.15
CA ARG A 166 12.23 8.91 7.48
C ARG A 166 10.71 9.04 7.57
N MET A 167 9.99 8.52 6.57
CA MET A 167 8.52 8.61 6.53
C MET A 167 7.87 7.80 7.66
N VAL A 168 8.39 6.63 8.00
CA VAL A 168 7.94 5.84 9.16
C VAL A 168 8.13 6.63 10.45
N TRP A 169 9.32 7.22 10.64
CA TRP A 169 9.60 8.06 11.83
C TRP A 169 8.62 9.24 11.94
N GLU A 170 8.32 9.94 10.83
CA GLU A 170 7.35 11.04 10.82
C GLU A 170 5.94 10.58 11.20
N VAL A 171 5.50 9.44 10.65
CA VAL A 171 4.16 8.89 10.90
C VAL A 171 4.02 8.39 12.34
N CYS A 172 5.00 7.65 12.87
CA CYS A 172 4.98 7.15 14.24
C CYS A 172 4.90 8.26 15.30
N ARG A 173 5.31 9.48 14.96
CA ARG A 173 5.18 10.66 15.83
C ARG A 173 3.84 11.39 15.69
N ALA A 174 3.07 11.06 14.67
CA ALA A 174 1.82 11.74 14.33
C ALA A 174 0.57 10.97 14.70
N VAL A 175 0.63 9.63 14.73
CA VAL A 175 -0.53 8.77 14.98
C VAL A 175 -0.36 7.95 16.26
N ASP A 176 -1.50 7.53 16.83
CA ASP A 176 -1.55 6.69 18.04
C ASP A 176 -1.78 5.20 17.70
N ILE A 177 -2.06 4.88 16.43
CA ILE A 177 -2.28 3.51 15.96
C ILE A 177 -0.96 2.86 15.50
N PRO A 178 -0.86 1.52 15.51
CA PRO A 178 0.34 0.79 15.07
C PRO A 178 0.75 1.17 13.65
N VAL A 179 2.07 1.13 13.40
CA VAL A 179 2.69 1.47 12.11
C VAL A 179 3.52 0.29 11.62
N ILE A 180 3.24 -0.19 10.41
CA ILE A 180 4.04 -1.21 9.73
C ILE A 180 4.98 -0.51 8.76
N GLY A 181 6.29 -0.59 9.04
CA GLY A 181 7.33 -0.05 8.16
C GLY A 181 7.71 -1.03 7.05
N MET A 182 7.84 -0.54 5.82
CA MET A 182 8.30 -1.31 4.67
C MET A 182 9.00 -0.45 3.63
N GLY A 183 9.90 -1.07 2.88
CA GLY A 183 10.60 -0.45 1.75
C GLY A 183 12.12 -0.52 1.90
N GLY A 184 12.75 -1.37 1.09
CA GLY A 184 14.20 -1.49 1.01
C GLY A 184 14.87 -2.28 2.13
N ILE A 185 14.13 -3.08 2.88
CA ILE A 185 14.67 -4.01 3.89
C ILE A 185 15.32 -5.19 3.18
N THR A 186 16.62 -5.39 3.41
CA THR A 186 17.43 -6.44 2.78
C THR A 186 18.19 -7.32 3.79
N CYS A 187 18.31 -6.88 5.03
CA CYS A 187 18.96 -7.59 6.11
C CYS A 187 18.28 -7.31 7.45
N ALA A 188 18.71 -7.96 8.52
CA ALA A 188 18.14 -7.82 9.85
C ALA A 188 18.35 -6.41 10.42
N GLU A 189 19.49 -5.80 10.15
CA GLU A 189 19.85 -4.46 10.59
C GLU A 189 18.89 -3.42 10.01
N ASP A 190 18.47 -3.59 8.73
CA ASP A 190 17.46 -2.73 8.11
C ASP A 190 16.12 -2.82 8.86
N ALA A 191 15.69 -4.02 9.25
CA ALA A 191 14.46 -4.21 10.02
C ALA A 191 14.55 -3.54 11.40
N ILE A 192 15.69 -3.67 12.08
CA ILE A 192 15.93 -3.01 13.37
C ILE A 192 15.85 -1.49 13.22
N GLU A 193 16.40 -0.93 12.14
CA GLU A 193 16.34 0.51 11.85
C GLU A 193 14.88 1.00 11.76
N PHE A 194 13.99 0.25 11.09
CA PHE A 194 12.55 0.56 11.05
C PHE A 194 11.90 0.50 12.44
N ILE A 195 12.24 -0.52 13.25
CA ILE A 195 11.74 -0.63 14.62
C ILE A 195 12.23 0.56 15.47
N MET A 196 13.50 0.96 15.34
CA MET A 196 14.04 2.14 16.03
C MET A 196 13.40 3.45 15.56
N ALA A 197 12.91 3.52 14.31
CA ALA A 197 12.11 4.64 13.81
C ALA A 197 10.69 4.68 14.38
N GLY A 198 10.25 3.61 15.05
CA GLY A 198 8.96 3.52 15.75
C GLY A 198 7.97 2.51 15.15
N ALA A 199 8.33 1.78 14.08
CA ALA A 199 7.46 0.77 13.49
C ALA A 199 7.21 -0.41 14.45
#